data_23c3b718eaef6b7f472f41c0cef198db
#
_entry.id   23c3b718eaef6b7f472f41c0cef198db
#
_cell.length_a   1.000
_cell.length_b   1.000
_cell.length_c   1.000
_cell.angle_alpha   90.00
_cell.angle_beta   90.00
_cell.angle_gamma   90.00
#
_symmetry.space_group_name_H-M   'P 1'
#
loop_
_entity.id
_entity.type
_entity.pdbx_description
1 polymer ?
#
loop_
_entity_poly.entity_id
_entity_poly.type
_entity_poly.pdbx_seq_one_letter_code
_entity_poly.pdbx_strand_id
1 'polypeptide(L)'
;MKIIQCLVLGSAVALTASGCVYRINIQQGNFLNQSAVDTVKEGMTRSQVRYLLGTPMVADSFNKERWDYIYYLKKGRTRHVDSRRVTVYFDGDKVARLDKPTDAEAAAQDASAAKIKNGRVY
;
A
#
# COMPACT_ATOMS: atom_id res chain seq x y z
N MET A 1 -37.71 42.95 14.28
CA MET A 1 -37.92 41.50 14.57
C MET A 1 -37.63 40.61 13.36
N LYS A 2 -38.09 40.95 12.15
CA LYS A 2 -37.85 40.10 10.93
C LYS A 2 -36.37 39.96 10.56
N ILE A 3 -35.53 40.99 10.73
CA ILE A 3 -34.11 40.97 10.40
C ILE A 3 -33.35 40.03 11.35
N ILE A 4 -33.68 39.98 12.62
CA ILE A 4 -33.08 39.12 13.62
C ILE A 4 -33.42 37.64 13.34
N GLN A 5 -34.65 37.37 12.94
CA GLN A 5 -35.10 36.05 12.53
C GLN A 5 -34.35 35.52 11.29
N CYS A 6 -34.14 36.39 10.28
CA CYS A 6 -33.35 36.02 9.10
C CYS A 6 -31.88 35.76 9.44
N LEU A 7 -31.27 36.51 10.35
CA LEU A 7 -29.92 36.32 10.81
C LEU A 7 -29.74 35.00 11.58
N VAL A 8 -30.69 34.64 12.44
CA VAL A 8 -30.68 33.38 13.20
C VAL A 8 -30.86 32.16 12.28
N LEU A 9 -31.79 32.24 11.32
CA LEU A 9 -31.99 31.20 10.32
C LEU A 9 -30.75 31.02 9.41
N GLY A 10 -30.13 32.09 8.97
CA GLY A 10 -28.92 32.07 8.16
C GLY A 10 -27.73 31.45 8.92
N SER A 11 -27.58 31.76 10.21
CA SER A 11 -26.55 31.17 11.06
C SER A 11 -26.76 29.66 11.30
N ALA A 12 -28.01 29.22 11.50
CA ALA A 12 -28.34 27.82 11.70
C ALA A 12 -28.04 26.97 10.45
N VAL A 13 -28.33 27.49 9.26
CA VAL A 13 -28.04 26.80 7.97
C VAL A 13 -26.51 26.70 7.73
N ALA A 14 -25.75 27.73 8.08
CA ALA A 14 -24.29 27.73 7.93
C ALA A 14 -23.59 26.67 8.82
N LEU A 15 -24.12 26.42 10.00
CA LEU A 15 -23.58 25.39 10.95
C LEU A 15 -23.81 23.95 10.48
N THR A 16 -24.84 23.68 9.69
CA THR A 16 -25.14 22.34 9.18
C THR A 16 -24.32 21.94 7.96
N ALA A 17 -23.63 22.90 7.31
CA ALA A 17 -22.83 22.66 6.11
C ALA A 17 -21.40 22.13 6.41
N SER A 18 -20.98 22.02 7.67
CA SER A 18 -19.66 21.50 8.04
C SER A 18 -19.64 19.96 7.99
N GLY A 19 -19.74 19.37 6.81
CA GLY A 19 -19.60 17.94 6.59
C GLY A 19 -18.17 17.48 6.83
N CYS A 20 -17.95 16.57 7.78
CA CYS A 20 -16.66 15.94 7.98
C CYS A 20 -16.38 14.96 6.82
N VAL A 21 -15.35 15.25 6.00
CA VAL A 21 -14.89 14.32 4.96
C VAL A 21 -14.06 13.22 5.62
N TYR A 22 -14.66 12.04 5.78
CA TYR A 22 -13.96 10.85 6.23
C TYR A 22 -13.18 10.22 5.07
N ARG A 23 -11.87 10.07 5.24
CA ARG A 23 -10.99 9.44 4.25
C ARG A 23 -10.52 8.09 4.78
N ILE A 24 -10.90 7.03 4.09
CA ILE A 24 -10.51 5.66 4.43
C ILE A 24 -9.05 5.37 4.06
N ASN A 25 -8.45 4.43 4.77
CA ASN A 25 -7.18 3.84 4.36
C ASN A 25 -7.44 2.88 3.21
N ILE A 26 -6.61 2.93 2.18
CA ILE A 26 -6.67 2.02 1.03
C ILE A 26 -5.47 1.08 1.16
N GLN A 27 -5.76 -0.20 1.35
CA GLN A 27 -4.77 -1.26 1.40
C GLN A 27 -5.00 -2.21 0.24
N GLN A 28 -3.96 -2.51 -0.54
CA GLN A 28 -4.02 -3.38 -1.70
C GLN A 28 -2.79 -4.29 -1.73
N GLY A 29 -2.96 -5.47 -2.35
CA GLY A 29 -1.90 -6.45 -2.47
C GLY A 29 -1.72 -7.34 -1.25
N ASN A 30 -0.56 -7.96 -1.14
CA ASN A 30 -0.22 -8.85 -0.05
C ASN A 30 0.07 -8.06 1.22
N PHE A 31 -0.47 -8.50 2.36
CA PHE A 31 -0.06 -7.95 3.64
C PHE A 31 1.35 -8.46 4.00
N LEU A 32 2.37 -7.70 3.61
CA LEU A 32 3.76 -8.04 3.88
C LEU A 32 4.16 -7.53 5.26
N ASN A 33 4.17 -8.43 6.24
CA ASN A 33 4.78 -8.14 7.53
C ASN A 33 6.30 -8.23 7.39
N GLN A 34 7.03 -7.21 7.84
CA GLN A 34 8.48 -7.17 7.75
C GLN A 34 9.13 -8.40 8.37
N SER A 35 8.64 -8.83 9.54
CA SER A 35 9.15 -10.04 10.21
C SER A 35 8.96 -11.31 9.38
N ALA A 36 7.85 -11.44 8.65
CA ALA A 36 7.62 -12.57 7.77
C ALA A 36 8.58 -12.55 6.56
N VAL A 37 8.80 -11.36 5.98
CA VAL A 37 9.77 -11.18 4.89
C VAL A 37 11.20 -11.51 5.34
N ASP A 38 11.57 -11.14 6.57
CA ASP A 38 12.91 -11.40 7.12
C ASP A 38 13.11 -12.87 7.48
N THR A 39 12.03 -13.60 7.71
CA THR A 39 12.07 -15.05 7.97
C THR A 39 12.32 -15.85 6.70
N VAL A 40 11.98 -15.32 5.51
CA VAL A 40 12.22 -16.01 4.24
C VAL A 40 13.71 -16.04 3.94
N LYS A 41 14.22 -17.25 3.72
CA LYS A 41 15.65 -17.54 3.43
C LYS A 41 15.79 -18.37 2.17
N GLU A 42 16.97 -18.31 1.58
CA GLU A 42 17.36 -19.21 0.49
C GLU A 42 17.26 -20.67 0.91
N GLY A 43 16.88 -21.53 -0.01
CA GLY A 43 16.67 -22.96 0.24
C GLY A 43 15.28 -23.34 0.77
N MET A 44 14.44 -22.40 1.15
CA MET A 44 13.04 -22.67 1.53
C MET A 44 12.23 -23.15 0.33
N THR A 45 11.24 -24.01 0.57
CA THR A 45 10.33 -24.50 -0.46
C THR A 45 9.26 -23.46 -0.80
N ARG A 46 8.66 -23.57 -2.00
CA ARG A 46 7.53 -22.73 -2.42
C ARG A 46 6.37 -22.75 -1.42
N SER A 47 6.09 -23.93 -0.85
CA SER A 47 5.04 -24.09 0.15
C SER A 47 5.32 -23.30 1.42
N GLN A 48 6.58 -23.29 1.88
CA GLN A 48 7.00 -22.52 3.04
C GLN A 48 6.93 -21.01 2.79
N VAL A 49 7.36 -20.54 1.62
CA VAL A 49 7.25 -19.14 1.24
C VAL A 49 5.78 -18.70 1.18
N ARG A 50 4.91 -19.54 0.58
CA ARG A 50 3.46 -19.27 0.52
C ARG A 50 2.82 -19.26 1.90
N TYR A 51 3.28 -20.08 2.81
CA TYR A 51 2.80 -20.08 4.20
C TYR A 51 3.16 -18.77 4.94
N LEU A 52 4.37 -18.24 4.71
CA LEU A 52 4.87 -17.02 5.37
C LEU A 52 4.32 -15.72 4.74
N LEU A 53 4.33 -15.64 3.41
CA LEU A 53 3.99 -14.41 2.66
C LEU A 53 2.59 -14.44 2.03
N GLY A 54 1.91 -15.58 2.09
CA GLY A 54 0.63 -15.77 1.41
C GLY A 54 0.78 -16.09 -0.07
N THR A 55 -0.33 -16.00 -0.81
CA THR A 55 -0.34 -16.22 -2.26
C THR A 55 0.28 -15.01 -2.96
N PRO A 56 1.26 -15.20 -3.87
CA PRO A 56 1.85 -14.09 -4.59
C PRO A 56 0.81 -13.36 -5.43
N MET A 57 0.95 -12.03 -5.53
CA MET A 57 0.03 -11.21 -6.32
C MET A 57 0.25 -11.42 -7.83
N VAL A 58 1.50 -11.62 -8.22
CA VAL A 58 1.86 -11.97 -9.60
C VAL A 58 2.67 -13.27 -9.56
N ALA A 59 2.03 -14.35 -10.02
CA ALA A 59 2.70 -15.57 -10.40
C ALA A 59 2.79 -15.54 -11.93
N ASP A 60 3.97 -15.24 -12.45
CA ASP A 60 4.18 -15.13 -13.88
C ASP A 60 3.94 -16.49 -14.54
N SER A 61 2.99 -16.54 -15.46
CA SER A 61 2.68 -17.76 -16.22
C SER A 61 3.79 -18.16 -17.18
N PHE A 62 4.63 -17.21 -17.58
CA PHE A 62 5.75 -17.42 -18.50
C PHE A 62 7.04 -17.74 -17.73
N ASN A 63 7.21 -17.17 -16.53
CA ASN A 63 8.36 -17.44 -15.69
C ASN A 63 7.90 -17.98 -14.33
N LYS A 64 7.71 -19.30 -14.27
CA LYS A 64 7.25 -20.01 -13.07
C LYS A 64 8.26 -19.95 -11.89
N GLU A 65 9.46 -19.49 -12.18
CA GLU A 65 10.55 -19.41 -11.20
C GLU A 65 10.56 -18.09 -10.43
N ARG A 66 9.63 -17.16 -10.75
CA ARG A 66 9.56 -15.85 -10.13
C ARG A 66 8.19 -15.60 -9.52
N TRP A 67 8.18 -15.18 -8.26
CA TRP A 67 6.99 -14.72 -7.56
C TRP A 67 7.18 -13.29 -7.06
N ASP A 68 6.26 -12.40 -7.43
CA ASP A 68 6.25 -11.01 -6.98
C ASP A 68 5.17 -10.80 -5.93
N TYR A 69 5.59 -10.29 -4.79
CA TYR A 69 4.74 -9.87 -3.69
C TYR A 69 4.74 -8.34 -3.65
N ILE A 70 3.57 -7.74 -3.75
CA ILE A 70 3.42 -6.28 -3.77
C ILE A 70 2.49 -5.90 -2.63
N TYR A 71 2.93 -4.97 -1.81
CA TYR A 71 2.15 -4.33 -0.76
C TYR A 71 1.98 -2.85 -1.06
N TYR A 72 0.77 -2.35 -0.92
CA TYR A 72 0.45 -0.95 -1.10
C TYR A 72 -0.52 -0.50 0.00
N LEU A 73 -0.13 0.53 0.76
CA LEU A 73 -0.96 1.16 1.77
C LEU A 73 -1.00 2.66 1.56
N LYS A 74 -2.17 3.22 1.36
CA LYS A 74 -2.41 4.66 1.34
C LYS A 74 -3.23 5.06 2.56
N LYS A 75 -2.63 5.82 3.48
CA LYS A 75 -3.31 6.34 4.66
C LYS A 75 -4.25 7.48 4.26
N GLY A 76 -5.54 7.36 4.57
CA GLY A 76 -6.57 8.32 4.17
C GLY A 76 -6.33 9.71 4.76
N ARG A 77 -6.00 9.81 6.05
CA ARG A 77 -5.83 11.07 6.76
C ARG A 77 -4.56 11.83 6.33
N THR A 78 -3.41 11.15 6.34
CA THR A 78 -2.11 11.76 6.04
C THR A 78 -1.76 11.70 4.56
N ARG A 79 -2.49 10.89 3.77
CA ARG A 79 -2.17 10.57 2.38
C ARG A 79 -0.78 9.96 2.19
N HIS A 80 -0.18 9.48 3.28
CA HIS A 80 1.09 8.76 3.19
C HIS A 80 0.88 7.45 2.43
N VAL A 81 1.79 7.16 1.52
CA VAL A 81 1.79 5.93 0.71
C VAL A 81 3.00 5.12 1.14
N ASP A 82 2.76 3.89 1.57
CA ASP A 82 3.78 2.89 1.84
C ASP A 82 3.63 1.80 0.77
N SER A 83 4.65 1.62 -0.05
CA SER A 83 4.67 0.65 -1.14
C SER A 83 5.93 -0.19 -1.06
N ARG A 84 5.77 -1.50 -1.01
CA ARG A 84 6.89 -2.45 -0.91
C ARG A 84 6.72 -3.55 -1.93
N ARG A 85 7.83 -3.96 -2.54
CA ARG A 85 7.88 -5.10 -3.44
C ARG A 85 8.94 -6.07 -2.95
N VAL A 86 8.58 -7.34 -2.89
CA VAL A 86 9.50 -8.43 -2.60
C VAL A 86 9.41 -9.43 -3.76
N THR A 87 10.51 -9.72 -4.39
CA THR A 87 10.59 -10.69 -5.48
C THR A 87 11.36 -11.91 -5.01
N VAL A 88 10.75 -13.07 -5.15
CA VAL A 88 11.34 -14.37 -4.80
C VAL A 88 11.64 -15.14 -6.07
N TYR A 89 12.89 -15.51 -6.25
CA TYR A 89 13.34 -16.36 -7.36
C TYR A 89 13.52 -17.78 -6.86
N PHE A 90 13.02 -18.73 -7.65
CA PHE A 90 13.10 -20.16 -7.35
C PHE A 90 13.98 -20.87 -8.35
N ASP A 91 14.73 -21.85 -7.86
CA ASP A 91 15.36 -22.88 -8.66
C ASP A 91 14.62 -24.18 -8.36
N GLY A 92 13.81 -24.64 -9.33
CA GLY A 92 12.87 -25.73 -9.12
C GLY A 92 11.85 -25.42 -8.04
N ASP A 93 11.90 -26.09 -6.89
CA ASP A 93 10.99 -25.91 -5.76
C ASP A 93 11.59 -25.11 -4.59
N LYS A 94 12.84 -24.68 -4.70
CA LYS A 94 13.57 -23.98 -3.64
C LYS A 94 13.86 -22.53 -4.00
N VAL A 95 13.87 -21.68 -2.98
CA VAL A 95 14.28 -20.28 -3.11
C VAL A 95 15.78 -20.23 -3.44
N ALA A 96 16.10 -19.70 -4.61
CA ALA A 96 17.47 -19.46 -5.05
C ALA A 96 17.96 -18.07 -4.60
N ARG A 97 17.06 -17.06 -4.69
CA ARG A 97 17.38 -15.69 -4.37
C ARG A 97 16.14 -14.95 -3.90
N LEU A 98 16.32 -14.03 -2.96
CA LEU A 98 15.29 -13.11 -2.48
C LEU A 98 15.74 -11.67 -2.73
N ASP A 99 14.94 -10.96 -3.52
CA ASP A 99 15.13 -9.53 -3.79
C ASP A 99 14.22 -8.74 -2.85
N LYS A 100 14.81 -8.15 -1.83
CA LYS A 100 14.11 -7.23 -0.90
C LYS A 100 14.39 -5.80 -1.34
N PRO A 101 13.40 -4.88 -1.27
CA PRO A 101 13.70 -3.48 -1.48
C PRO A 101 14.70 -3.04 -0.41
N THR A 102 15.80 -2.49 -0.84
CA THR A 102 16.74 -1.81 0.05
C THR A 102 16.06 -0.55 0.60
N ASP A 103 16.35 -0.15 1.83
CA ASP A 103 15.76 1.05 2.45
C ASP A 103 15.88 2.30 1.56
N ALA A 104 16.92 2.37 0.73
CA ALA A 104 17.10 3.41 -0.27
C ALA A 104 16.08 3.34 -1.43
N GLU A 105 15.70 2.14 -1.88
CA GLU A 105 14.68 1.95 -2.92
C GLU A 105 13.28 2.16 -2.38
N ALA A 106 13.03 1.76 -1.13
CA ALA A 106 11.78 2.06 -0.44
C ALA A 106 11.59 3.57 -0.30
N ALA A 107 12.63 4.31 0.10
CA ALA A 107 12.62 5.77 0.17
C ALA A 107 12.46 6.43 -1.21
N ALA A 108 13.07 5.89 -2.27
CA ALA A 108 12.91 6.39 -3.63
C ALA A 108 11.50 6.12 -4.19
N GLN A 109 10.89 5.00 -3.85
CA GLN A 109 9.51 4.67 -4.22
C GLN A 109 8.51 5.57 -3.50
N ASP A 110 8.73 5.85 -2.21
CA ASP A 110 7.93 6.81 -1.44
C ASP A 110 8.07 8.23 -2.00
N ALA A 111 9.26 8.64 -2.39
CA ALA A 111 9.50 9.94 -3.03
C ALA A 111 8.83 10.05 -4.40
N SER A 112 8.85 8.99 -5.21
CA SER A 112 8.18 8.96 -6.51
C SER A 112 6.65 8.96 -6.38
N ALA A 113 6.11 8.23 -5.41
CA ALA A 113 4.69 8.23 -5.08
C ALA A 113 4.23 9.59 -4.55
N ALA A 114 5.07 10.30 -3.79
CA ALA A 114 4.82 11.66 -3.35
C ALA A 114 4.85 12.67 -4.52
N LYS A 115 5.71 12.47 -5.51
CA LYS A 115 5.82 13.31 -6.71
C LYS A 115 4.60 13.19 -7.62
N ILE A 116 4.02 12.00 -7.76
CA ILE A 116 2.76 11.77 -8.48
C ILE A 116 1.60 12.52 -7.81
N LYS A 117 1.66 12.70 -6.49
CA LYS A 117 0.66 13.42 -5.70
C LYS A 117 0.65 14.94 -5.97
N ASN A 118 1.80 15.53 -6.32
CA ASN A 118 1.93 16.97 -6.62
C ASN A 118 1.75 17.31 -8.10
N GLY A 119 1.89 16.33 -9.00
CA GLY A 119 1.50 16.46 -10.40
C GLY A 119 0.00 16.30 -10.51
N ARG A 120 -0.74 17.40 -10.70
CA ARG A 120 -2.14 17.36 -11.12
C ARG A 120 -2.21 16.57 -12.41
N VAL A 121 -2.69 15.35 -12.34
CA VAL A 121 -3.19 14.67 -13.51
C VAL A 121 -4.67 15.05 -13.58
N TYR A 122 -5.00 15.86 -14.56
CA TYR A 122 -6.38 16.15 -14.95
C TYR A 122 -7.01 14.88 -15.52
#